data_93050a252ceadabaa2c47a9bd88ea6f2
#
_entry.id   93050a252ceadabaa2c47a9bd88ea6f2
#
_cell.length_a   1.000
_cell.length_b   1.000
_cell.length_c   1.000
_cell.angle_alpha   90.00
_cell.angle_beta   90.00
_cell.angle_gamma   90.00
#
_symmetry.space_group_name_H-M   'P 1'
#
loop_
_entity.id
_entity.type
_entity.pdbx_description
1 polymer ?
#
loop_
_entity_poly.entity_id
_entity_poly.type
_entity_poly.pdbx_seq_one_letter_code
_entity_poly.pdbx_strand_id
1 'polypeptide(L)'
;LGVRRQRQMCIRDRPDAIKELVEGLNDGLLHQTLLGVTGSGKTYTMAKVIEETQRPAIVMAHNKTLAAQLYGEFRDFFPNNSVEYFVSYYDYYQPEAYVPTSDTYIAKDASINEHIEQMRLSATKALIERKDTVVVATVSSIYGLGAPESYLKMVVHLDRGDMISQRDLVLRLSALQYTRNDLDFRRATFRVRGDTLDIYPADSDKEALRIEFFGDEIERISWFDPLTGVVINEVPRVTIFPKTHYVTPKETVTNCIPEIKDELKSRLDFLRNNNKLVEAQRLEERTNYDIEMMRELGYCQGIENYS
;
A
#
# COMPACT_ATOMS: atom_id res chain seq x y z
N LEU A 1 -0.58 -34.12 32.67
CA LEU A 1 -0.85 -35.35 31.87
C LEU A 1 -1.98 -35.08 30.84
N GLY A 2 -3.05 -34.32 31.19
CA GLY A 2 -4.14 -34.01 30.26
C GLY A 2 -3.75 -33.13 29.06
N VAL A 3 -2.89 -32.15 29.27
CA VAL A 3 -2.42 -31.22 28.20
C VAL A 3 -1.55 -31.93 27.15
N ARG A 4 -0.74 -32.91 27.56
CA ARG A 4 0.05 -33.72 26.60
C ARG A 4 -0.83 -34.61 25.73
N ARG A 5 -1.91 -35.20 26.27
CA ARG A 5 -2.86 -36.02 25.51
C ARG A 5 -3.66 -35.19 24.49
N GLN A 6 -4.11 -33.98 24.87
CA GLN A 6 -4.78 -33.06 23.93
C GLN A 6 -3.86 -32.63 22.80
N ARG A 7 -2.57 -32.30 23.08
CA ARG A 7 -1.60 -31.97 22.01
C ARG A 7 -1.36 -33.12 21.06
N GLN A 8 -1.31 -34.36 21.57
CA GLN A 8 -1.15 -35.55 20.72
C GLN A 8 -2.39 -35.80 19.82
N MET A 9 -3.62 -35.62 20.34
CA MET A 9 -4.83 -35.74 19.53
C MET A 9 -4.86 -34.70 18.39
N CYS A 10 -4.60 -33.43 18.67
CA CYS A 10 -4.58 -32.37 17.65
C CYS A 10 -3.48 -32.59 16.60
N ILE A 11 -2.35 -33.17 16.93
CA ILE A 11 -1.28 -33.51 15.98
C ILE A 11 -1.66 -34.69 15.09
N ARG A 12 -2.41 -35.64 15.61
CA ARG A 12 -2.79 -36.88 14.89
C ARG A 12 -3.81 -36.60 13.78
N ASP A 13 -4.77 -35.74 14.02
CA ASP A 13 -5.86 -35.43 13.08
C ASP A 13 -5.51 -34.32 12.07
N ARG A 14 -4.37 -33.66 12.26
CA ARG A 14 -3.93 -32.55 11.43
C ARG A 14 -3.62 -32.91 9.98
N PRO A 15 -2.95 -34.04 9.68
CA PRO A 15 -2.71 -34.44 8.29
C PRO A 15 -4.00 -34.62 7.49
N ASP A 16 -5.02 -35.22 8.11
CA ASP A 16 -6.31 -35.43 7.46
C ASP A 16 -7.02 -34.10 7.19
N ALA A 17 -7.00 -33.18 8.15
CA ALA A 17 -7.55 -31.84 7.96
C ALA A 17 -6.84 -31.04 6.86
N ILE A 18 -5.51 -31.14 6.75
CA ILE A 18 -4.74 -30.51 5.66
C ILE A 18 -5.18 -31.09 4.32
N LYS A 19 -5.22 -32.42 4.22
CA LYS A 19 -5.62 -33.11 3.00
C LYS A 19 -7.03 -32.72 2.54
N GLU A 20 -8.02 -32.76 3.45
CA GLU A 20 -9.40 -32.37 3.15
C GLU A 20 -9.52 -30.92 2.67
N LEU A 21 -8.79 -29.97 3.30
CA LEU A 21 -8.77 -28.58 2.91
C LEU A 21 -8.14 -28.39 1.52
N VAL A 22 -7.04 -29.07 1.23
CA VAL A 22 -6.36 -29.01 -0.07
C VAL A 22 -7.23 -29.64 -1.17
N GLU A 23 -7.83 -30.80 -0.92
CA GLU A 23 -8.77 -31.46 -1.84
C GLU A 23 -9.95 -30.54 -2.13
N GLY A 24 -10.57 -29.96 -1.10
CA GLY A 24 -11.66 -29.01 -1.28
C GLY A 24 -11.29 -27.78 -2.11
N LEU A 25 -10.08 -27.23 -1.96
CA LEU A 25 -9.60 -26.12 -2.81
C LEU A 25 -9.38 -26.57 -4.26
N ASN A 26 -8.90 -27.78 -4.49
CA ASN A 26 -8.69 -28.32 -5.83
C ASN A 26 -10.02 -28.67 -6.53
N ASP A 27 -11.01 -29.09 -5.76
CA ASP A 27 -12.38 -29.34 -6.23
C ASP A 27 -13.19 -28.07 -6.45
N GLY A 28 -12.61 -26.89 -6.14
CA GLY A 28 -13.25 -25.59 -6.37
C GLY A 28 -14.27 -25.20 -5.30
N LEU A 29 -14.21 -25.77 -4.10
CA LEU A 29 -15.07 -25.34 -2.99
C LEU A 29 -14.78 -23.88 -2.64
N LEU A 30 -15.82 -23.03 -2.67
CA LEU A 30 -15.72 -21.60 -2.39
C LEU A 30 -15.49 -21.31 -0.90
N HIS A 31 -16.02 -22.16 -0.02
CA HIS A 31 -15.96 -21.98 1.44
C HIS A 31 -15.62 -23.27 2.15
N GLN A 32 -14.70 -23.18 3.09
CA GLN A 32 -14.32 -24.27 3.98
C GLN A 32 -14.15 -23.71 5.39
N THR A 33 -14.47 -24.50 6.41
CA THR A 33 -14.33 -24.11 7.82
C THR A 33 -13.44 -25.08 8.57
N LEU A 34 -12.31 -24.59 9.08
CA LEU A 34 -11.46 -25.35 9.99
C LEU A 34 -11.87 -25.11 11.44
N LEU A 35 -12.53 -26.09 12.07
CA LEU A 35 -12.91 -26.03 13.47
C LEU A 35 -11.80 -26.60 14.35
N GLY A 36 -11.38 -25.84 15.36
CA GLY A 36 -10.35 -26.28 16.31
C GLY A 36 -10.27 -25.36 17.52
N VAL A 37 -9.95 -25.94 18.67
CA VAL A 37 -9.74 -25.19 19.91
C VAL A 37 -8.47 -24.33 19.85
N THR A 38 -8.36 -23.36 20.75
CA THR A 38 -7.14 -22.56 20.87
C THR A 38 -5.94 -23.45 21.17
N GLY A 39 -4.81 -23.24 20.45
CA GLY A 39 -3.61 -24.06 20.60
C GLY A 39 -3.63 -25.40 19.83
N SER A 40 -4.67 -25.68 19.02
CA SER A 40 -4.72 -26.89 18.19
C SER A 40 -3.74 -26.86 17.00
N GLY A 41 -3.13 -25.72 16.72
CA GLY A 41 -2.20 -25.54 15.60
C GLY A 41 -2.89 -25.18 14.29
N LYS A 42 -4.03 -24.46 14.33
CA LYS A 42 -4.73 -23.96 13.14
C LYS A 42 -3.82 -23.16 12.20
N THR A 43 -2.99 -22.27 12.74
CA THR A 43 -2.03 -21.49 11.94
C THR A 43 -1.09 -22.37 11.15
N TYR A 44 -0.53 -23.41 11.79
CA TYR A 44 0.34 -24.39 11.12
C TYR A 44 -0.44 -25.17 10.04
N THR A 45 -1.68 -25.59 10.33
CA THR A 45 -2.54 -26.27 9.35
C THR A 45 -2.73 -25.39 8.11
N MET A 46 -3.06 -24.10 8.30
CA MET A 46 -3.23 -23.16 7.19
C MET A 46 -1.91 -22.91 6.44
N ALA A 47 -0.78 -22.83 7.14
CA ALA A 47 0.52 -22.73 6.49
C ALA A 47 0.79 -23.93 5.58
N LYS A 48 0.48 -25.15 6.03
CA LYS A 48 0.63 -26.35 5.20
C LYS A 48 -0.32 -26.39 4.00
N VAL A 49 -1.54 -25.90 4.14
CA VAL A 49 -2.47 -25.76 3.00
C VAL A 49 -1.92 -24.76 1.96
N ILE A 50 -1.37 -23.63 2.40
CA ILE A 50 -0.73 -22.64 1.50
C ILE A 50 0.50 -23.27 0.82
N GLU A 51 1.33 -23.99 1.58
CA GLU A 51 2.52 -24.67 1.07
C GLU A 51 2.18 -25.71 -0.01
N GLU A 52 1.12 -26.49 0.18
CA GLU A 52 0.71 -27.54 -0.78
C GLU A 52 0.03 -26.96 -2.01
N THR A 53 -0.76 -25.89 -1.85
CA THR A 53 -1.50 -25.31 -2.97
C THR A 53 -0.69 -24.34 -3.80
N GLN A 54 0.38 -23.74 -3.26
CA GLN A 54 1.27 -22.77 -3.91
C GLN A 54 0.52 -21.59 -4.55
N ARG A 55 -0.60 -21.16 -3.95
CA ARG A 55 -1.41 -20.03 -4.39
C ARG A 55 -1.08 -18.79 -3.55
N PRO A 56 -1.14 -17.59 -4.13
CA PRO A 56 -1.12 -16.37 -3.33
C PRO A 56 -2.26 -16.41 -2.30
N ALA A 57 -1.99 -15.97 -1.07
CA ALA A 57 -2.94 -16.06 0.02
C ALA A 57 -3.06 -14.75 0.79
N ILE A 58 -4.29 -14.43 1.23
CA ILE A 58 -4.54 -13.35 2.18
C ILE A 58 -5.02 -13.96 3.49
N VAL A 59 -4.33 -13.64 4.58
CA VAL A 59 -4.66 -14.07 5.94
C VAL A 59 -5.25 -12.88 6.68
N MET A 60 -6.57 -12.86 6.85
CA MET A 60 -7.31 -11.77 7.50
C MET A 60 -7.35 -11.94 9.01
N ALA A 61 -6.87 -10.94 9.75
CA ALA A 61 -6.96 -10.85 11.20
C ALA A 61 -7.90 -9.71 11.63
N HIS A 62 -8.60 -9.89 12.76
CA HIS A 62 -9.56 -8.90 13.23
C HIS A 62 -8.94 -7.67 13.89
N ASN A 63 -7.65 -7.70 14.24
CA ASN A 63 -6.91 -6.55 14.78
C ASN A 63 -5.41 -6.59 14.43
N LYS A 64 -4.72 -5.45 14.65
CA LYS A 64 -3.28 -5.29 14.36
C LYS A 64 -2.40 -6.25 15.18
N THR A 65 -2.74 -6.51 16.44
CA THR A 65 -1.95 -7.35 17.35
C THR A 65 -1.91 -8.80 16.85
N LEU A 66 -3.07 -9.35 16.51
CA LEU A 66 -3.14 -10.69 15.94
C LEU A 66 -2.49 -10.76 14.56
N ALA A 67 -2.67 -9.72 13.73
CA ALA A 67 -2.00 -9.65 12.44
C ALA A 67 -0.47 -9.67 12.60
N ALA A 68 0.09 -8.94 13.55
CA ALA A 68 1.53 -8.93 13.81
C ALA A 68 2.04 -10.30 14.28
N GLN A 69 1.29 -10.97 15.16
CA GLN A 69 1.63 -12.34 15.59
C GLN A 69 1.63 -13.30 14.39
N LEU A 70 0.56 -13.31 13.60
CA LEU A 70 0.43 -14.17 12.42
C LEU A 70 1.53 -13.88 11.39
N TYR A 71 1.84 -12.60 11.16
CA TYR A 71 2.94 -12.21 10.28
C TYR A 71 4.28 -12.82 10.71
N GLY A 72 4.61 -12.77 12.02
CA GLY A 72 5.79 -13.41 12.56
C GLY A 72 5.78 -14.92 12.35
N GLU A 73 4.67 -15.60 12.69
CA GLU A 73 4.53 -17.05 12.51
C GLU A 73 4.66 -17.47 11.03
N PHE A 74 4.01 -16.75 10.11
CA PHE A 74 4.08 -17.08 8.67
C PHE A 74 5.47 -16.81 8.08
N ARG A 75 6.20 -15.79 8.53
CA ARG A 75 7.60 -15.59 8.13
C ARG A 75 8.50 -16.76 8.54
N ASP A 76 8.26 -17.31 9.72
CA ASP A 76 9.02 -18.49 10.18
C ASP A 76 8.66 -19.76 9.37
N PHE A 77 7.40 -19.89 8.93
CA PHE A 77 6.96 -21.01 8.10
C PHE A 77 7.43 -20.91 6.65
N PHE A 78 7.57 -19.67 6.13
CA PHE A 78 7.87 -19.39 4.73
C PHE A 78 9.11 -18.51 4.57
N PRO A 79 10.31 -19.00 4.87
CA PRO A 79 11.53 -18.19 4.82
C PRO A 79 11.92 -17.72 3.41
N ASN A 80 11.41 -18.36 2.36
CA ASN A 80 11.74 -18.07 0.96
C ASN A 80 10.60 -17.36 0.20
N ASN A 81 9.39 -17.34 0.75
CA ASN A 81 8.24 -16.67 0.16
C ASN A 81 8.21 -15.20 0.53
N SER A 82 7.43 -14.42 -0.21
CA SER A 82 7.11 -13.06 0.18
C SER A 82 5.98 -13.08 1.21
N VAL A 83 6.33 -12.92 2.48
CA VAL A 83 5.34 -12.76 3.56
C VAL A 83 5.23 -11.28 3.90
N GLU A 84 4.07 -10.70 3.64
CA GLU A 84 3.84 -9.27 3.67
C GLU A 84 2.81 -8.88 4.75
N TYR A 85 2.91 -7.63 5.24
CA TYR A 85 2.06 -7.10 6.31
C TYR A 85 1.24 -5.92 5.82
N PHE A 86 -0.08 -6.04 5.90
CA PHE A 86 -1.00 -5.02 5.38
C PHE A 86 -2.08 -4.64 6.40
N VAL A 87 -1.78 -3.66 7.23
CA VAL A 87 -2.68 -3.15 8.27
C VAL A 87 -2.87 -1.64 8.13
N SER A 88 -3.73 -1.03 8.93
CA SER A 88 -3.87 0.42 8.94
C SER A 88 -2.56 1.09 9.34
N TYR A 89 -2.11 2.07 8.56
CA TYR A 89 -0.90 2.85 8.83
C TYR A 89 -1.10 3.99 9.83
N TYR A 90 -2.33 4.22 10.28
CA TYR A 90 -2.60 5.19 11.34
C TYR A 90 -2.25 4.62 12.71
N ASP A 91 -1.36 5.30 13.43
CA ASP A 91 -1.14 5.06 14.86
C ASP A 91 -2.21 5.78 15.70
N TYR A 92 -2.63 6.95 15.24
CA TYR A 92 -3.70 7.74 15.79
C TYR A 92 -4.55 8.34 14.67
N TYR A 93 -5.85 8.37 14.84
CA TYR A 93 -6.77 8.97 13.90
C TYR A 93 -7.94 9.62 14.63
N GLN A 94 -8.08 10.94 14.47
CA GLN A 94 -9.24 11.70 14.89
C GLN A 94 -9.89 12.31 13.66
N PRO A 95 -11.12 11.92 13.32
CA PRO A 95 -11.83 12.56 12.22
C PRO A 95 -12.11 14.03 12.55
N GLU A 96 -12.23 14.84 11.53
CA GLU A 96 -12.71 16.20 11.69
C GLU A 96 -14.15 16.21 12.20
N ALA A 97 -14.46 17.17 13.04
CA ALA A 97 -15.79 17.40 13.54
C ALA A 97 -16.06 18.90 13.69
N TYR A 98 -17.30 19.30 13.45
CA TYR A 98 -17.77 20.64 13.75
C TYR A 98 -18.85 20.59 14.81
N VAL A 99 -18.66 21.35 15.89
CA VAL A 99 -19.61 21.46 17.01
C VAL A 99 -20.35 22.79 16.87
N PRO A 100 -21.58 22.81 16.30
CA PRO A 100 -22.30 24.04 16.00
C PRO A 100 -22.62 24.89 17.24
N THR A 101 -22.85 24.24 18.39
CA THR A 101 -23.21 24.91 19.64
C THR A 101 -22.11 25.80 20.21
N SER A 102 -20.85 25.49 19.93
CA SER A 102 -19.67 26.25 20.39
C SER A 102 -18.89 26.90 19.25
N ASP A 103 -19.38 26.79 18.02
CA ASP A 103 -18.66 27.20 16.78
C ASP A 103 -17.20 26.68 16.78
N THR A 104 -17.03 25.45 17.24
CA THR A 104 -15.69 24.85 17.34
C THR A 104 -15.49 23.86 16.20
N TYR A 105 -14.48 24.12 15.40
CA TYR A 105 -13.99 23.18 14.41
C TYR A 105 -12.82 22.35 14.98
N ILE A 106 -13.02 21.06 15.04
CA ILE A 106 -11.99 20.10 15.40
C ILE A 106 -11.36 19.61 14.10
N ALA A 107 -10.11 20.01 13.85
CA ALA A 107 -9.40 19.57 12.67
C ALA A 107 -9.13 18.06 12.71
N LYS A 108 -9.08 17.45 11.52
CA LYS A 108 -8.58 16.06 11.38
C LYS A 108 -7.16 16.00 11.93
N ASP A 109 -6.92 15.08 12.87
CA ASP A 109 -5.60 14.78 13.39
C ASP A 109 -5.28 13.31 13.16
N ALA A 110 -4.13 13.05 12.54
CA ALA A 110 -3.73 11.69 12.21
C ALA A 110 -2.21 11.56 12.28
N SER A 111 -1.76 10.56 12.99
CA SER A 111 -0.35 10.15 13.02
C SER A 111 -0.15 8.93 12.12
N ILE A 112 0.63 9.11 11.07
CA ILE A 112 0.95 8.04 10.10
C ILE A 112 2.26 7.37 10.52
N ASN A 113 2.22 6.04 10.56
CA ASN A 113 3.41 5.23 10.75
C ASN A 113 4.05 4.95 9.40
N GLU A 114 5.16 5.65 9.11
CA GLU A 114 5.87 5.53 7.83
C GLU A 114 6.40 4.12 7.54
N HIS A 115 6.74 3.36 8.58
CA HIS A 115 7.21 1.99 8.40
C HIS A 115 6.06 1.05 7.99
N ILE A 116 4.88 1.21 8.59
CA ILE A 116 3.69 0.44 8.18
C ILE A 116 3.25 0.84 6.77
N GLU A 117 3.33 2.13 6.41
CA GLU A 117 3.05 2.58 5.04
C GLU A 117 3.98 1.90 4.04
N GLN A 118 5.28 1.85 4.32
CA GLN A 118 6.26 1.14 3.51
C GLN A 118 5.93 -0.34 3.37
N MET A 119 5.59 -1.04 4.45
CA MET A 119 5.19 -2.45 4.40
C MET A 119 3.96 -2.69 3.53
N ARG A 120 3.00 -1.77 3.52
CA ARG A 120 1.83 -1.82 2.64
C ARG A 120 2.21 -1.70 1.17
N LEU A 121 3.14 -0.78 0.83
CA LEU A 121 3.66 -0.63 -0.52
C LEU A 121 4.45 -1.86 -0.96
N SER A 122 5.27 -2.42 -0.07
CA SER A 122 5.96 -3.69 -0.29
C SER A 122 4.99 -4.84 -0.59
N ALA A 123 3.90 -4.94 0.17
CA ALA A 123 2.88 -5.96 -0.06
C ALA A 123 2.22 -5.83 -1.44
N THR A 124 1.89 -4.61 -1.86
CA THR A 124 1.32 -4.37 -3.19
C THR A 124 2.30 -4.73 -4.31
N LYS A 125 3.56 -4.34 -4.17
CA LYS A 125 4.63 -4.72 -5.09
C LYS A 125 4.78 -6.25 -5.18
N ALA A 126 4.86 -6.91 -4.03
CA ALA A 126 5.02 -8.37 -3.97
C ALA A 126 3.86 -9.11 -4.65
N LEU A 127 2.62 -8.65 -4.50
CA LEU A 127 1.45 -9.22 -5.18
C LEU A 127 1.51 -9.07 -6.71
N ILE A 128 2.13 -8.01 -7.20
CA ILE A 128 2.29 -7.76 -8.64
C ILE A 128 3.45 -8.57 -9.22
N GLU A 129 4.57 -8.65 -8.49
CA GLU A 129 5.80 -9.24 -9.01
C GLU A 129 5.97 -10.74 -8.70
N ARG A 130 5.31 -11.25 -7.63
CA ARG A 130 5.53 -12.61 -7.12
C ARG A 130 4.24 -13.41 -7.04
N LYS A 131 4.34 -14.71 -7.30
CA LYS A 131 3.22 -15.66 -7.20
C LYS A 131 3.15 -16.39 -5.86
N ASP A 132 4.22 -16.32 -5.07
CA ASP A 132 4.39 -16.98 -3.78
C ASP A 132 4.15 -16.04 -2.59
N THR A 133 3.28 -15.05 -2.78
CA THR A 133 3.02 -14.00 -1.78
C THR A 133 1.95 -14.43 -0.79
N VAL A 134 2.24 -14.23 0.50
CA VAL A 134 1.29 -14.38 1.62
C VAL A 134 1.13 -13.04 2.31
N VAL A 135 -0.06 -12.44 2.23
CA VAL A 135 -0.34 -11.14 2.86
C VAL A 135 -1.11 -11.35 4.15
N VAL A 136 -0.55 -10.93 5.27
CA VAL A 136 -1.27 -10.88 6.55
C VAL A 136 -1.87 -9.50 6.73
N ALA A 137 -3.19 -9.44 6.77
CA ALA A 137 -3.94 -8.19 6.68
C ALA A 137 -5.00 -8.02 7.77
N THR A 138 -5.46 -6.78 7.93
CA THR A 138 -6.68 -6.45 8.68
C THR A 138 -7.74 -5.89 7.71
N VAL A 139 -8.91 -5.54 8.21
CA VAL A 139 -10.01 -4.95 7.44
C VAL A 139 -9.59 -3.70 6.62
N SER A 140 -8.52 -3.03 7.02
CA SER A 140 -7.97 -1.88 6.27
C SER A 140 -7.46 -2.22 4.86
N SER A 141 -7.31 -3.49 4.54
CA SER A 141 -6.96 -3.94 3.18
C SER A 141 -8.13 -3.93 2.20
N ILE A 142 -9.35 -3.75 2.70
CA ILE A 142 -10.59 -3.78 1.89
C ILE A 142 -10.98 -2.36 1.45
N TYR A 143 -10.61 -1.34 2.22
CA TYR A 143 -11.06 0.04 2.02
C TYR A 143 -9.91 0.97 1.60
N GLY A 144 -10.27 1.99 0.80
CA GLY A 144 -9.38 3.10 0.48
C GLY A 144 -8.22 2.74 -0.46
N LEU A 145 -8.34 1.69 -1.21
CA LEU A 145 -7.42 1.36 -2.30
C LEU A 145 -8.13 1.69 -3.62
N GLY A 146 -7.49 2.50 -4.46
CA GLY A 146 -7.99 2.83 -5.79
C GLY A 146 -8.08 1.60 -6.71
N ALA A 147 -8.56 1.80 -7.94
CA ALA A 147 -8.63 0.74 -8.93
C ALA A 147 -7.23 0.20 -9.27
N PRO A 148 -7.02 -1.13 -9.23
CA PRO A 148 -5.71 -1.73 -9.52
C PRO A 148 -5.16 -1.35 -10.89
N GLU A 149 -6.03 -1.21 -11.90
CA GLU A 149 -5.66 -0.83 -13.25
C GLU A 149 -5.09 0.59 -13.33
N SER A 150 -5.61 1.51 -12.53
CA SER A 150 -5.10 2.89 -12.43
C SER A 150 -3.74 2.91 -11.76
N TYR A 151 -3.56 2.13 -10.70
CA TYR A 151 -2.27 2.00 -10.02
C TYR A 151 -1.19 1.39 -10.94
N LEU A 152 -1.53 0.33 -11.68
CA LEU A 152 -0.62 -0.32 -12.62
C LEU A 152 -0.19 0.59 -13.77
N LYS A 153 -1.08 1.48 -14.25
CA LYS A 153 -0.73 2.49 -15.27
C LYS A 153 0.31 3.50 -14.80
N MET A 154 0.41 3.70 -13.49
CA MET A 154 1.37 4.64 -12.90
C MET A 154 2.74 4.00 -12.63
N VAL A 155 2.86 2.68 -12.72
CA VAL A 155 4.15 1.99 -12.50
C VAL A 155 5.10 2.30 -13.65
N VAL A 156 6.36 2.59 -13.34
CA VAL A 156 7.41 2.86 -14.33
C VAL A 156 8.31 1.65 -14.46
N HIS A 157 8.31 1.03 -15.63
CA HIS A 157 9.23 -0.04 -16.00
C HIS A 157 10.39 0.54 -16.79
N LEU A 158 11.61 0.12 -16.47
CA LEU A 158 12.84 0.53 -17.12
C LEU A 158 13.69 -0.70 -17.42
N ASP A 159 14.14 -0.82 -18.64
CA ASP A 159 15.12 -1.80 -19.07
C ASP A 159 16.45 -1.09 -19.43
N ARG A 160 17.56 -1.77 -19.22
CA ARG A 160 18.86 -1.30 -19.71
C ARG A 160 18.81 -1.23 -21.23
N GLY A 161 19.25 -0.11 -21.80
CA GLY A 161 19.17 0.18 -23.22
C GLY A 161 17.90 0.93 -23.64
N ASP A 162 16.98 1.21 -22.71
CA ASP A 162 15.81 2.04 -23.01
C ASP A 162 16.23 3.46 -23.41
N MET A 163 15.56 3.99 -24.45
CA MET A 163 15.73 5.36 -24.91
C MET A 163 14.70 6.27 -24.19
N ILE A 164 15.14 6.88 -23.11
CA ILE A 164 14.36 7.84 -22.33
C ILE A 164 15.27 8.94 -21.81
N SER A 165 14.89 10.21 -21.99
CA SER A 165 15.68 11.29 -21.44
C SER A 165 15.60 11.31 -19.91
N GLN A 166 16.69 11.72 -19.24
CA GLN A 166 16.70 11.90 -17.79
C GLN A 166 15.55 12.84 -17.35
N ARG A 167 15.25 13.87 -18.14
CA ARG A 167 14.17 14.81 -17.87
C ARG A 167 12.79 14.13 -17.88
N ASP A 168 12.53 13.26 -18.87
CA ASP A 168 11.24 12.57 -18.97
C ASP A 168 11.07 11.58 -17.81
N LEU A 169 12.15 10.90 -17.41
CA LEU A 169 12.11 10.03 -16.25
C LEU A 169 11.84 10.81 -14.96
N VAL A 170 12.45 11.98 -14.77
CA VAL A 170 12.17 12.87 -13.64
C VAL A 170 10.70 13.32 -13.63
N LEU A 171 10.13 13.64 -14.79
CA LEU A 171 8.69 13.98 -14.88
C LEU A 171 7.79 12.79 -14.49
N ARG A 172 8.14 11.58 -14.93
CA ARG A 172 7.41 10.36 -14.50
C ARG A 172 7.52 10.15 -13.00
N LEU A 173 8.71 10.29 -12.39
CA LEU A 173 8.89 10.19 -10.95
C LEU A 173 8.05 11.22 -10.18
N SER A 174 7.99 12.45 -10.68
CA SER A 174 7.15 13.49 -10.09
C SER A 174 5.65 13.13 -10.17
N ALA A 175 5.21 12.52 -11.28
CA ALA A 175 3.84 12.00 -11.41
C ALA A 175 3.56 10.85 -10.42
N LEU A 176 4.57 10.06 -10.05
CA LEU A 176 4.52 9.06 -8.98
C LEU A 176 4.59 9.66 -7.57
N GLN A 177 4.59 10.99 -7.44
CA GLN A 177 4.72 11.76 -6.20
C GLN A 177 6.08 11.62 -5.49
N TYR A 178 7.14 11.21 -6.19
CA TYR A 178 8.49 11.31 -5.68
C TYR A 178 8.94 12.77 -5.64
N THR A 179 9.69 13.12 -4.61
CA THR A 179 10.18 14.48 -4.42
C THR A 179 11.70 14.55 -4.69
N ARG A 180 12.14 15.56 -5.47
CA ARG A 180 13.56 15.81 -5.62
C ARG A 180 14.15 16.32 -4.31
N ASN A 181 15.17 15.65 -3.81
CA ASN A 181 15.91 16.10 -2.65
C ASN A 181 17.39 15.68 -2.78
N ASP A 182 18.25 16.65 -3.07
CA ASP A 182 19.66 16.40 -3.28
C ASP A 182 20.47 16.37 -1.96
N LEU A 183 19.89 16.89 -0.85
CA LEU A 183 20.55 16.99 0.47
C LEU A 183 20.13 15.85 1.40
N ASP A 184 18.83 15.59 1.51
CA ASP A 184 18.26 14.58 2.38
C ASP A 184 17.68 13.45 1.52
N PHE A 185 18.54 12.49 1.16
CA PHE A 185 18.19 11.36 0.32
C PHE A 185 17.54 10.26 1.15
N ARG A 186 16.24 10.23 1.14
CA ARG A 186 15.40 9.32 1.93
C ARG A 186 14.33 8.67 1.06
N ARG A 187 13.55 7.77 1.64
CA ARG A 187 12.45 7.04 0.99
C ARG A 187 11.52 7.98 0.22
N ALA A 188 11.11 7.57 -0.97
CA ALA A 188 10.27 8.32 -1.91
C ALA A 188 10.89 9.67 -2.36
N THR A 189 12.22 9.77 -2.38
CA THR A 189 12.93 10.89 -2.98
C THR A 189 13.83 10.43 -4.12
N PHE A 190 14.20 11.36 -4.99
CA PHE A 190 15.24 11.18 -5.99
C PHE A 190 16.20 12.36 -5.99
N ARG A 191 17.40 12.14 -6.51
CA ARG A 191 18.41 13.17 -6.71
C ARG A 191 19.11 12.99 -8.06
N VAL A 192 19.57 14.11 -8.63
CA VAL A 192 20.21 14.13 -9.95
C VAL A 192 21.63 14.65 -9.79
N ARG A 193 22.62 13.90 -10.32
CA ARG A 193 24.04 14.28 -10.31
C ARG A 193 24.66 13.98 -11.67
N GLY A 194 24.74 15.01 -12.53
CA GLY A 194 25.18 14.82 -13.92
C GLY A 194 24.27 13.85 -14.65
N ASP A 195 24.84 12.83 -15.26
CA ASP A 195 24.12 11.79 -15.99
C ASP A 195 23.62 10.64 -15.10
N THR A 196 23.62 10.84 -13.80
CA THR A 196 23.17 9.84 -12.81
C THR A 196 21.91 10.30 -12.11
N LEU A 197 20.94 9.43 -12.02
CA LEU A 197 19.69 9.60 -11.27
C LEU A 197 19.62 8.53 -10.18
N ASP A 198 19.72 8.95 -8.93
CA ASP A 198 19.52 8.10 -7.77
C ASP A 198 18.07 8.22 -7.29
N ILE A 199 17.40 7.08 -7.07
CA ILE A 199 16.00 7.00 -6.63
C ILE A 199 15.95 6.14 -5.37
N TYR A 200 15.30 6.63 -4.30
CA TYR A 200 15.03 5.82 -3.12
C TYR A 200 13.59 5.33 -3.18
N PRO A 201 13.33 4.06 -3.55
CA PRO A 201 11.99 3.55 -3.72
C PRO A 201 11.14 3.67 -2.47
N ALA A 202 9.84 3.89 -2.64
CA ALA A 202 8.92 4.05 -1.53
C ALA A 202 8.69 2.76 -0.72
N ASP A 203 8.89 1.61 -1.34
CA ASP A 203 8.77 0.27 -0.77
C ASP A 203 10.06 -0.27 -0.16
N SER A 204 11.22 0.37 -0.40
CA SER A 204 12.52 -0.08 0.09
C SER A 204 12.88 0.54 1.44
N ASP A 205 13.57 -0.23 2.30
CA ASP A 205 14.08 0.23 3.59
C ASP A 205 15.62 0.33 3.64
N LYS A 206 16.34 -0.30 2.71
CA LYS A 206 17.79 -0.46 2.78
C LYS A 206 18.54 -0.13 1.51
N GLU A 207 17.88 -0.22 0.36
CA GLU A 207 18.53 -0.15 -0.93
C GLU A 207 17.90 0.97 -1.77
N ALA A 208 18.75 1.70 -2.46
CA ALA A 208 18.36 2.71 -3.43
C ALA A 208 18.77 2.28 -4.84
N LEU A 209 18.10 2.84 -5.82
CA LEU A 209 18.29 2.55 -7.23
C LEU A 209 19.11 3.65 -7.87
N ARG A 210 20.11 3.27 -8.66
CA ARG A 210 20.90 4.17 -9.48
C ARG A 210 20.70 3.86 -10.95
N ILE A 211 20.40 4.90 -11.72
CA ILE A 211 20.26 4.87 -13.17
C ILE A 211 21.30 5.79 -13.76
N GLU A 212 22.16 5.24 -14.58
CA GLU A 212 23.22 5.97 -15.26
C GLU A 212 22.86 6.08 -16.74
N PHE A 213 22.96 7.29 -17.29
CA PHE A 213 22.58 7.61 -18.65
C PHE A 213 23.81 7.86 -19.52
N PHE A 214 23.75 7.44 -20.77
CA PHE A 214 24.62 7.90 -21.84
C PHE A 214 23.77 8.64 -22.89
N GLY A 215 23.73 9.96 -22.79
CA GLY A 215 22.74 10.76 -23.53
C GLY A 215 21.32 10.47 -23.04
N ASP A 216 20.48 9.98 -23.95
CA ASP A 216 19.10 9.58 -23.65
C ASP A 216 18.93 8.05 -23.51
N GLU A 217 20.03 7.28 -23.50
CA GLU A 217 20.01 5.84 -23.30
C GLU A 217 20.32 5.49 -21.83
N ILE A 218 19.59 4.53 -21.27
CA ILE A 218 19.89 3.94 -19.97
C ILE A 218 21.07 2.97 -20.13
N GLU A 219 22.27 3.38 -19.73
CA GLU A 219 23.48 2.56 -19.83
C GLU A 219 23.53 1.50 -18.73
N ARG A 220 23.18 1.88 -17.48
CA ARG A 220 23.28 0.99 -16.34
C ARG A 220 22.16 1.23 -15.33
N ILE A 221 21.71 0.12 -14.73
CA ILE A 221 20.76 0.11 -13.62
C ILE A 221 21.39 -0.69 -12.47
N SER A 222 21.51 -0.11 -11.29
CA SER A 222 22.13 -0.78 -10.14
C SER A 222 21.43 -0.46 -8.82
N TRP A 223 21.39 -1.44 -7.93
CA TRP A 223 21.04 -1.24 -6.53
C TRP A 223 22.28 -0.88 -5.73
N PHE A 224 22.16 0.09 -4.85
CA PHE A 224 23.25 0.55 -3.99
C PHE A 224 22.76 0.85 -2.57
N ASP A 225 23.69 0.80 -1.62
CA ASP A 225 23.47 1.23 -0.23
C ASP A 225 23.44 2.77 -0.18
N PRO A 226 22.32 3.41 0.19
CA PRO A 226 22.20 4.86 0.19
C PRO A 226 23.11 5.58 1.22
N LEU A 227 23.58 4.86 2.26
CA LEU A 227 24.47 5.41 3.29
C LEU A 227 25.93 5.42 2.84
N THR A 228 26.38 4.33 2.23
CA THR A 228 27.78 4.16 1.81
C THR A 228 28.02 4.51 0.35
N GLY A 229 26.97 4.49 -0.48
CA GLY A 229 27.05 4.66 -1.92
C GLY A 229 27.59 3.44 -2.67
N VAL A 230 27.85 2.34 -1.96
CA VAL A 230 28.40 1.12 -2.54
C VAL A 230 27.35 0.39 -3.36
N VAL A 231 27.69 0.05 -4.62
CA VAL A 231 26.82 -0.76 -5.49
C VAL A 231 26.76 -2.17 -4.93
N ILE A 232 25.53 -2.66 -4.76
CA ILE A 232 25.24 -4.01 -4.26
C ILE A 232 25.20 -4.99 -5.43
N ASN A 233 24.39 -4.66 -6.47
CA ASN A 233 24.28 -5.46 -7.68
C ASN A 233 23.79 -4.61 -8.86
N GLU A 234 24.07 -5.09 -10.07
CA GLU A 234 23.50 -4.55 -11.30
C GLU A 234 22.31 -5.43 -11.75
N VAL A 235 21.31 -4.78 -12.33
CA VAL A 235 20.11 -5.46 -12.82
C VAL A 235 19.80 -5.03 -14.25
N PRO A 236 19.26 -5.94 -15.09
CA PRO A 236 18.91 -5.61 -16.47
C PRO A 236 17.63 -4.76 -16.58
N ARG A 237 16.77 -4.82 -15.54
CA ARG A 237 15.49 -4.11 -15.48
C ARG A 237 15.09 -3.79 -14.06
N VAL A 238 14.23 -2.79 -13.93
CA VAL A 238 13.63 -2.40 -12.66
C VAL A 238 12.21 -1.89 -12.85
N THR A 239 11.42 -2.04 -11.80
CA THR A 239 10.07 -1.49 -11.71
C THR A 239 10.02 -0.51 -10.55
N ILE A 240 9.57 0.72 -10.81
CA ILE A 240 9.42 1.78 -9.80
C ILE A 240 7.93 1.95 -9.54
N PHE A 241 7.54 1.78 -8.27
CA PHE A 241 6.15 1.89 -7.82
C PHE A 241 5.87 3.30 -7.29
N PRO A 242 4.59 3.75 -7.33
CA PRO A 242 4.17 5.03 -6.77
C PRO A 242 4.52 5.19 -5.28
N LYS A 243 4.70 6.42 -4.83
CA LYS A 243 4.97 6.77 -3.43
C LYS A 243 3.85 6.35 -2.49
N THR A 244 2.62 6.37 -2.95
CA THR A 244 1.42 6.02 -2.16
C THR A 244 0.44 5.21 -2.99
N HIS A 245 -0.53 4.55 -2.33
CA HIS A 245 -1.65 3.88 -3.01
C HIS A 245 -2.67 4.87 -3.64
N TYR A 246 -2.61 6.13 -3.24
CA TYR A 246 -3.57 7.18 -3.64
C TYR A 246 -3.10 8.01 -4.84
N VAL A 247 -2.09 7.53 -5.56
CA VAL A 247 -1.68 8.17 -6.81
C VAL A 247 -2.72 7.88 -7.88
N THR A 248 -3.30 8.94 -8.42
CA THR A 248 -4.37 8.86 -9.43
C THR A 248 -3.93 9.61 -10.68
N PRO A 249 -4.17 9.06 -11.89
CA PRO A 249 -3.88 9.78 -13.14
C PRO A 249 -4.54 11.16 -13.17
N LYS A 250 -3.80 12.17 -13.63
CA LYS A 250 -4.28 13.57 -13.66
C LYS A 250 -5.61 13.74 -14.41
N GLU A 251 -5.83 12.92 -15.43
CA GLU A 251 -7.09 12.91 -16.19
C GLU A 251 -8.28 12.49 -15.32
N THR A 252 -8.10 11.45 -14.49
CA THR A 252 -9.14 10.97 -13.57
C THR A 252 -9.49 12.04 -12.54
N VAL A 253 -8.47 12.69 -11.95
CA VAL A 253 -8.67 13.81 -11.02
C VAL A 253 -9.40 14.96 -11.68
N THR A 254 -9.05 15.32 -12.92
CA THR A 254 -9.71 16.39 -13.65
C THR A 254 -11.17 16.06 -13.95
N ASN A 255 -11.47 14.81 -14.27
CA ASN A 255 -12.81 14.37 -14.65
C ASN A 255 -13.78 14.28 -13.45
N CYS A 256 -13.30 14.05 -12.24
CA CYS A 256 -14.18 13.99 -11.05
C CYS A 256 -14.53 15.38 -10.48
N ILE A 257 -13.77 16.44 -10.81
CA ILE A 257 -14.02 17.80 -10.28
C ILE A 257 -15.42 18.34 -10.59
N PRO A 258 -16.00 18.17 -11.78
CA PRO A 258 -17.37 18.58 -12.05
C PRO A 258 -18.40 17.90 -11.12
N GLU A 259 -18.26 16.59 -10.89
CA GLU A 259 -19.16 15.81 -10.02
C GLU A 259 -19.08 16.30 -8.58
N ILE A 260 -17.85 16.51 -8.07
CA ILE A 260 -17.61 17.08 -6.73
C ILE A 260 -18.31 18.46 -6.58
N LYS A 261 -18.24 19.30 -7.62
CA LYS A 261 -18.89 20.64 -7.58
C LYS A 261 -20.40 20.57 -7.59
N ASP A 262 -20.99 19.63 -8.33
CA ASP A 262 -22.42 19.44 -8.40
C ASP A 262 -22.95 18.89 -7.06
N GLU A 263 -22.24 17.96 -6.45
CA GLU A 263 -22.55 17.46 -5.11
C GLU A 263 -22.42 18.55 -4.05
N LEU A 264 -21.32 19.32 -4.09
CA LEU A 264 -21.13 20.48 -3.20
C LEU A 264 -22.29 21.44 -3.27
N LYS A 265 -22.69 21.84 -4.48
CA LYS A 265 -23.82 22.77 -4.69
C LYS A 265 -25.10 22.24 -4.04
N SER A 266 -25.42 20.98 -4.32
CA SER A 266 -26.62 20.34 -3.75
C SER A 266 -26.58 20.31 -2.22
N ARG A 267 -25.41 20.03 -1.65
CA ARG A 267 -25.22 20.02 -0.19
C ARG A 267 -25.29 21.41 0.44
N LEU A 268 -24.72 22.41 -0.22
CA LEU A 268 -24.80 23.80 0.24
C LEU A 268 -26.22 24.31 0.26
N ASP A 269 -27.02 24.01 -0.76
CA ASP A 269 -28.44 24.38 -0.83
C ASP A 269 -29.22 23.71 0.33
N PHE A 270 -28.96 22.43 0.61
CA PHE A 270 -29.55 21.75 1.76
C PHE A 270 -29.18 22.42 3.10
N LEU A 271 -27.89 22.73 3.30
CA LEU A 271 -27.44 23.36 4.56
C LEU A 271 -28.02 24.76 4.74
N ARG A 272 -28.05 25.58 3.69
CA ARG A 272 -28.61 26.94 3.70
C ARG A 272 -30.10 26.90 3.98
N ASN A 273 -30.86 26.00 3.35
CA ASN A 273 -32.31 25.84 3.59
C ASN A 273 -32.65 25.39 5.02
N ASN A 274 -31.69 24.76 5.72
CA ASN A 274 -31.82 24.34 7.10
C ASN A 274 -31.19 25.33 8.11
N ASN A 275 -30.89 26.59 7.68
CA ASN A 275 -30.23 27.63 8.49
C ASN A 275 -28.86 27.24 9.08
N LYS A 276 -28.15 26.30 8.43
CA LYS A 276 -26.81 25.87 8.80
C LYS A 276 -25.76 26.67 8.03
N LEU A 277 -25.73 27.98 8.24
CA LEU A 277 -24.94 28.90 7.41
C LEU A 277 -23.43 28.75 7.63
N VAL A 278 -23.00 28.49 8.86
CA VAL A 278 -21.58 28.34 9.18
C VAL A 278 -21.04 27.01 8.62
N GLU A 279 -21.81 25.92 8.77
CA GLU A 279 -21.46 24.65 8.17
C GLU A 279 -21.38 24.75 6.63
N ALA A 280 -22.31 25.49 6.02
CA ALA A 280 -22.30 25.71 4.58
C ALA A 280 -21.03 26.46 4.14
N GLN A 281 -20.69 27.55 4.82
CA GLN A 281 -19.48 28.34 4.51
C GLN A 281 -18.21 27.49 4.66
N ARG A 282 -18.06 26.77 5.77
CA ARG A 282 -16.88 25.92 6.03
C ARG A 282 -16.71 24.82 5.00
N LEU A 283 -17.81 24.14 4.64
CA LEU A 283 -17.78 23.11 3.61
C LEU A 283 -17.38 23.69 2.25
N GLU A 284 -17.93 24.84 1.88
CA GLU A 284 -17.66 25.53 0.62
C GLU A 284 -16.19 25.95 0.52
N GLU A 285 -15.64 26.60 1.55
CA GLU A 285 -14.24 27.04 1.60
C GLU A 285 -13.30 25.85 1.48
N ARG A 286 -13.55 24.79 2.26
CA ARG A 286 -12.69 23.61 2.27
C ARG A 286 -12.71 22.86 0.94
N THR A 287 -13.89 22.54 0.41
CA THR A 287 -14.00 21.80 -0.83
C THR A 287 -13.38 22.55 -2.01
N ASN A 288 -13.55 23.86 -2.06
CA ASN A 288 -12.91 24.69 -3.10
C ASN A 288 -11.38 24.67 -2.97
N TYR A 289 -10.85 24.75 -1.75
CA TYR A 289 -9.41 24.62 -1.50
C TYR A 289 -8.88 23.24 -1.94
N ASP A 290 -9.58 22.17 -1.58
CA ASP A 290 -9.19 20.81 -1.96
C ASP A 290 -9.22 20.61 -3.48
N ILE A 291 -10.21 21.18 -4.19
CA ILE A 291 -10.29 21.19 -5.66
C ILE A 291 -9.09 21.93 -6.29
N GLU A 292 -8.68 23.05 -5.72
CA GLU A 292 -7.51 23.80 -6.20
C GLU A 292 -6.23 22.98 -6.02
N MET A 293 -6.03 22.36 -4.86
CA MET A 293 -4.91 21.47 -4.60
C MET A 293 -4.89 20.28 -5.56
N MET A 294 -6.04 19.65 -5.81
CA MET A 294 -6.15 18.54 -6.77
C MET A 294 -5.78 18.98 -8.20
N ARG A 295 -6.12 20.19 -8.61
CA ARG A 295 -5.78 20.73 -9.95
C ARG A 295 -4.29 21.00 -10.10
N GLU A 296 -3.70 21.67 -9.12
CA GLU A 296 -2.31 22.12 -9.16
C GLU A 296 -1.32 20.98 -8.86
N LEU A 297 -1.58 20.22 -7.80
CA LEU A 297 -0.67 19.19 -7.30
C LEU A 297 -1.07 17.76 -7.68
N GLY A 298 -2.31 17.55 -8.18
CA GLY A 298 -2.86 16.21 -8.42
C GLY A 298 -3.26 15.48 -7.13
N TYR A 299 -3.27 16.16 -5.99
CA TYR A 299 -3.52 15.58 -4.67
C TYR A 299 -4.05 16.65 -3.70
N CYS A 300 -4.90 16.24 -2.74
CA CYS A 300 -5.26 17.05 -1.57
C CYS A 300 -5.22 16.21 -0.29
N GLN A 301 -5.12 16.88 0.84
CA GLN A 301 -5.19 16.18 2.14
C GLN A 301 -6.60 15.67 2.39
N GLY A 302 -6.75 14.34 2.57
CA GLY A 302 -8.05 13.71 2.71
C GLY A 302 -8.72 13.39 1.37
N ILE A 303 -7.92 13.13 0.32
CA ILE A 303 -8.40 12.78 -1.02
C ILE A 303 -9.33 11.54 -0.99
N GLU A 304 -9.18 10.69 0.01
CA GLU A 304 -10.05 9.54 0.26
C GLU A 304 -11.53 9.92 0.54
N ASN A 305 -11.80 11.19 0.85
CA ASN A 305 -13.17 11.69 1.03
C ASN A 305 -13.89 11.98 -0.31
N TYR A 306 -13.15 11.93 -1.41
CA TYR A 306 -13.65 12.18 -2.78
C TYR A 306 -13.63 10.94 -3.67
N SER A 307 -13.46 9.75 -3.09
CA SER A 307 -13.41 8.45 -3.81
C SER A 307 -14.78 7.81 -3.94
#